data_8c6d69023fce7f8fe5e8200a09c4ed6a
#
_entry.id   8c6d69023fce7f8fe5e8200a09c4ed6a
#
_cell.length_a   1.000
_cell.length_b   1.000
_cell.length_c   1.000
_cell.angle_alpha   90.00
_cell.angle_beta   90.00
_cell.angle_gamma   90.00
#
_symmetry.space_group_name_H-M   'P 1'
#
loop_
_entity.id
_entity.type
_entity.pdbx_description
1 polymer ?
#
loop_
_entity_poly.entity_id
_entity_poly.type
_entity_poly.pdbx_seq_one_letter_code
_entity_poly.pdbx_strand_id
1 'polypeptide(L)'
;CVHPQFRSGKALSMLWLNLVPKVLWSMRAKYVMGCVSIHLEDNLARAYYTHRQIQQLADHQIIDIRSNRAFEPERPEYSFPQDERMPKLFDTYLGMQSKLSKQAFYDEDFKCLDYFVFLEINKIATSFVMNKMVQR
;
A
#
# COMPACT_ATOMS: atom_id res chain seq x y z
N CYS A 1 -11.50 -9.18 -6.91
CA CYS A 1 -12.43 -8.04 -6.81
C CYS A 1 -13.46 -8.30 -5.72
N VAL A 2 -13.91 -7.24 -5.03
CA VAL A 2 -15.00 -7.30 -4.04
C VAL A 2 -16.24 -6.64 -4.67
N HIS A 3 -17.36 -7.35 -4.64
CA HIS A 3 -18.61 -6.83 -5.16
C HIS A 3 -19.00 -5.52 -4.44
N PRO A 4 -19.52 -4.48 -5.14
CA PRO A 4 -19.79 -3.16 -4.54
C PRO A 4 -20.57 -3.20 -3.23
N GLN A 5 -21.58 -4.05 -3.12
CA GLN A 5 -22.39 -4.21 -1.91
C GLN A 5 -21.59 -4.69 -0.67
N PHE A 6 -20.44 -5.32 -0.87
CA PHE A 6 -19.57 -5.86 0.18
C PHE A 6 -18.27 -5.08 0.38
N ARG A 7 -18.13 -3.91 -0.25
CA ARG A 7 -16.94 -3.04 -0.11
C ARG A 7 -16.89 -2.31 1.24
N SER A 8 -17.54 -2.82 2.25
CA SER A 8 -17.30 -2.34 3.62
C SER A 8 -15.91 -2.80 4.10
N GLY A 9 -15.21 -1.99 4.89
CA GLY A 9 -13.88 -2.33 5.39
C GLY A 9 -13.76 -3.68 6.10
N LYS A 10 -14.88 -4.29 6.46
CA LYS A 10 -14.96 -5.64 7.04
C LYS A 10 -14.52 -6.74 6.06
N ALA A 11 -14.86 -6.64 4.76
CA ALA A 11 -14.51 -7.66 3.78
C ALA A 11 -13.01 -7.82 3.62
N LEU A 12 -12.27 -6.71 3.54
CA LEU A 12 -10.81 -6.73 3.47
C LEU A 12 -10.19 -7.29 4.75
N SER A 13 -10.69 -6.87 5.92
CA SER A 13 -10.22 -7.39 7.21
C SER A 13 -10.46 -8.89 7.35
N MET A 14 -11.62 -9.39 6.91
CA MET A 14 -11.91 -10.84 6.92
C MET A 14 -11.02 -11.60 5.96
N LEU A 15 -10.73 -11.05 4.77
CA LEU A 15 -9.79 -11.65 3.84
C LEU A 15 -8.41 -11.80 4.48
N TRP A 16 -7.90 -10.75 5.11
CA TRP A 16 -6.61 -10.78 5.80
C TRP A 16 -6.58 -11.76 6.96
N LEU A 17 -7.64 -11.82 7.77
CA LEU A 17 -7.73 -12.76 8.89
C LEU A 17 -7.67 -14.23 8.44
N ASN A 18 -8.16 -14.55 7.23
CA ASN A 18 -8.11 -15.90 6.68
C ASN A 18 -6.80 -16.15 5.90
N LEU A 19 -6.29 -15.15 5.21
CA LEU A 19 -5.11 -15.30 4.36
C LEU A 19 -3.82 -15.37 5.19
N VAL A 20 -3.69 -14.51 6.21
CA VAL A 20 -2.46 -14.42 7.03
C VAL A 20 -2.09 -15.76 7.68
N PRO A 21 -2.98 -16.47 8.37
CA PRO A 21 -2.65 -17.78 8.92
C PRO A 21 -2.18 -18.78 7.85
N LYS A 22 -2.84 -18.78 6.69
CA LYS A 22 -2.47 -19.67 5.59
C LYS A 22 -1.06 -19.36 5.07
N VAL A 23 -0.76 -18.08 4.86
CA VAL A 23 0.55 -17.62 4.39
C VAL A 23 1.65 -17.96 5.40
N LEU A 24 1.40 -17.73 6.70
CA LEU A 24 2.38 -17.95 7.74
C LEU A 24 2.64 -19.44 8.01
N TRP A 25 1.59 -20.22 8.18
CA TRP A 25 1.72 -21.61 8.68
C TRP A 25 1.67 -22.66 7.59
N SER A 26 0.77 -22.54 6.60
CA SER A 26 0.69 -23.52 5.51
C SER A 26 1.76 -23.31 4.46
N MET A 27 1.94 -22.07 4.00
CA MET A 27 2.89 -21.76 2.92
C MET A 27 4.30 -21.53 3.42
N ARG A 28 4.50 -21.26 4.71
CA ARG A 28 5.79 -20.91 5.32
C ARG A 28 6.49 -19.79 4.54
N ALA A 29 5.71 -18.85 4.02
CA ALA A 29 6.23 -17.75 3.23
C ALA A 29 7.14 -16.88 4.11
N LYS A 30 8.29 -16.48 3.59
CA LYS A 30 9.21 -15.55 4.27
C LYS A 30 8.92 -14.11 3.86
N TYR A 31 8.37 -13.93 2.67
CA TYR A 31 8.12 -12.63 2.07
C TYR A 31 6.73 -12.61 1.44
N VAL A 32 6.10 -11.45 1.50
CA VAL A 32 4.89 -11.13 0.73
C VAL A 32 5.20 -9.89 -0.09
N MET A 33 4.84 -9.92 -1.36
CA MET A 33 5.01 -8.79 -2.24
C MET A 33 3.77 -8.57 -3.09
N GLY A 34 3.58 -7.34 -3.52
CA GLY A 34 2.46 -6.94 -4.35
C GLY A 34 2.57 -5.48 -4.75
N CYS A 35 1.48 -4.92 -5.21
CA CYS A 35 1.39 -3.51 -5.55
C CYS A 35 0.28 -2.83 -4.76
N VAL A 36 0.44 -1.53 -4.53
CA VAL A 36 -0.60 -0.65 -4.02
C VAL A 36 -0.78 0.48 -5.02
N SER A 37 -2.02 0.73 -5.42
CA SER A 37 -2.35 1.58 -6.56
C SER A 37 -3.05 2.86 -6.13
N ILE A 38 -2.80 3.94 -6.88
CA ILE A 38 -3.53 5.20 -6.82
C ILE A 38 -4.10 5.49 -8.19
N HIS A 39 -5.42 5.57 -8.31
CA HIS A 39 -6.07 5.95 -9.56
C HIS A 39 -5.84 7.42 -9.85
N LEU A 40 -5.43 7.73 -11.09
CA LEU A 40 -5.17 9.09 -11.54
C LEU A 40 -6.45 9.83 -11.94
N GLU A 41 -7.43 9.10 -12.47
CA GLU A 41 -8.70 9.70 -12.94
C GLU A 41 -9.52 10.31 -11.80
N ASP A 42 -9.39 9.76 -10.60
CA ASP A 42 -10.20 10.19 -9.47
C ASP A 42 -9.63 11.42 -8.77
N ASN A 43 -8.29 11.55 -8.73
CA ASN A 43 -7.66 12.65 -8.00
C ASN A 43 -6.13 12.74 -8.25
N LEU A 44 -5.74 13.56 -9.23
CA LEU A 44 -4.33 13.82 -9.56
C LEU A 44 -3.57 14.47 -8.39
N ALA A 45 -4.22 15.36 -7.64
CA ALA A 45 -3.60 16.02 -6.49
C ALA A 45 -3.22 14.98 -5.42
N ARG A 46 -4.11 14.02 -5.17
CA ARG A 46 -3.82 12.93 -4.22
C ARG A 46 -2.65 12.07 -4.66
N ALA A 47 -2.57 11.75 -5.95
CA ALA A 47 -1.45 10.99 -6.51
C ALA A 47 -0.12 11.75 -6.31
N TYR A 48 -0.11 13.06 -6.59
CA TYR A 48 1.06 13.92 -6.38
C TYR A 48 1.48 13.96 -4.91
N TYR A 49 0.56 14.23 -3.98
CA TYR A 49 0.90 14.32 -2.55
C TYR A 49 1.35 12.98 -1.97
N THR A 50 0.70 11.88 -2.37
CA THR A 50 1.14 10.54 -1.95
C THR A 50 2.54 10.24 -2.47
N HIS A 51 2.81 10.55 -3.74
CA HIS A 51 4.15 10.38 -4.31
C HIS A 51 5.19 11.18 -3.52
N ARG A 52 4.90 12.44 -3.22
CA ARG A 52 5.78 13.29 -2.42
C ARG A 52 6.06 12.72 -1.02
N GLN A 53 5.04 12.20 -0.36
CA GLN A 53 5.21 11.57 0.95
C GLN A 53 6.08 10.30 0.86
N ILE A 54 5.92 9.49 -0.20
CA ILE A 54 6.76 8.31 -0.44
C ILE A 54 8.22 8.71 -0.65
N GLN A 55 8.50 9.82 -1.38
CA GLN A 55 9.85 10.32 -1.56
C GLN A 55 10.53 10.74 -0.24
N GLN A 56 9.73 11.06 0.78
CA GLN A 56 10.21 11.49 2.11
C GLN A 56 10.31 10.34 3.12
N LEU A 57 9.93 9.12 2.74
CA LEU A 57 10.05 7.95 3.61
C LEU A 57 11.52 7.69 3.99
N ALA A 58 11.72 7.20 5.19
CA ALA A 58 13.05 6.81 5.66
C ALA A 58 13.58 5.59 4.89
N ASP A 59 14.90 5.48 4.76
CA ASP A 59 15.55 4.43 3.96
C ASP A 59 15.14 3.00 4.34
N HIS A 60 14.86 2.76 5.63
CA HIS A 60 14.41 1.44 6.08
C HIS A 60 12.99 1.09 5.60
N GLN A 61 12.20 2.08 5.17
CA GLN A 61 10.85 1.92 4.60
C GLN A 61 10.87 1.84 3.07
N ILE A 62 12.03 1.93 2.46
CA ILE A 62 12.20 1.94 1.01
C ILE A 62 12.86 0.64 0.53
N ILE A 63 12.40 0.17 -0.62
CA ILE A 63 13.07 -0.85 -1.40
C ILE A 63 13.52 -0.25 -2.74
N ASP A 64 14.80 -0.44 -3.08
CA ASP A 64 15.36 0.05 -4.35
C ASP A 64 14.95 -0.86 -5.50
N ILE A 65 13.75 -0.63 -5.98
CA ILE A 65 13.21 -1.27 -7.19
C ILE A 65 12.89 -0.15 -8.17
N ARG A 66 13.36 -0.33 -9.40
CA ARG A 66 13.17 0.61 -10.49
C ARG A 66 12.05 0.15 -11.40
N SER A 67 11.19 1.08 -11.75
CA SER A 67 10.14 0.87 -12.73
C SER A 67 10.69 1.04 -14.15
N ASN A 68 10.29 0.16 -15.08
CA ASN A 68 10.56 0.32 -16.50
C ASN A 68 9.64 1.35 -17.17
N ARG A 69 8.58 1.76 -16.48
CA ARG A 69 7.64 2.83 -16.86
C ARG A 69 7.45 3.75 -15.65
N ALA A 70 8.54 4.36 -15.22
CA ALA A 70 8.49 5.31 -14.11
C ALA A 70 7.65 6.53 -14.51
N PHE A 71 6.79 6.96 -13.62
CA PHE A 71 5.94 8.11 -13.79
C PHE A 71 5.98 8.97 -12.54
N GLU A 72 6.18 10.25 -12.73
CA GLU A 72 6.11 11.25 -11.67
C GLU A 72 4.87 12.12 -11.89
N PRO A 73 3.92 12.13 -10.95
CA PRO A 73 2.74 12.98 -11.09
C PRO A 73 3.12 14.45 -11.01
N GLU A 74 2.52 15.25 -11.89
CA GLU A 74 2.72 16.70 -11.91
C GLU A 74 2.08 17.37 -10.70
N ARG A 75 2.67 18.50 -10.29
CA ARG A 75 2.10 19.30 -9.21
C ARG A 75 0.75 19.88 -9.63
N PRO A 76 -0.32 19.65 -8.86
CA PRO A 76 -1.61 20.23 -9.18
C PRO A 76 -1.63 21.74 -8.97
N GLU A 77 -2.47 22.45 -9.71
CA GLU A 77 -2.65 23.89 -9.56
C GLU A 77 -3.26 24.28 -8.22
N TYR A 78 -4.11 23.40 -7.66
CA TYR A 78 -4.72 23.59 -6.35
C TYR A 78 -4.42 22.40 -5.45
N SER A 79 -4.32 22.67 -4.14
CA SER A 79 -4.26 21.63 -3.12
C SER A 79 -5.53 21.65 -2.27
N PHE A 80 -6.09 20.46 -2.01
CA PHE A 80 -7.14 20.30 -1.04
C PHE A 80 -6.53 19.62 0.21
N PRO A 81 -6.87 20.04 1.43
CA PRO A 81 -6.31 19.46 2.67
C PRO A 81 -6.47 17.95 2.77
N GLN A 82 -7.53 17.40 2.20
CA GLN A 82 -7.79 15.96 2.16
C GLN A 82 -6.87 15.20 1.21
N ASP A 83 -6.24 15.89 0.25
CA ASP A 83 -5.31 15.30 -0.72
C ASP A 83 -3.91 15.12 -0.13
N GLU A 84 -3.61 15.78 0.98
CA GLU A 84 -2.32 15.70 1.67
C GLU A 84 -2.14 14.41 2.48
N ARG A 85 -3.23 13.67 2.71
CA ARG A 85 -3.18 12.43 3.49
C ARG A 85 -2.89 11.23 2.58
N MET A 86 -1.88 10.48 2.99
CA MET A 86 -1.60 9.19 2.36
C MET A 86 -2.85 8.28 2.43
N PRO A 87 -3.20 7.58 1.35
CA PRO A 87 -4.32 6.65 1.38
C PRO A 87 -4.14 5.59 2.47
N LYS A 88 -5.23 5.23 3.16
CA LYS A 88 -5.21 4.30 4.30
C LYS A 88 -4.52 2.96 4.01
N LEU A 89 -4.53 2.50 2.77
CA LEU A 89 -3.90 1.25 2.40
C LEU A 89 -2.37 1.35 2.48
N PHE A 90 -1.80 2.48 2.06
CA PHE A 90 -0.37 2.76 2.19
C PHE A 90 0.03 2.84 3.67
N ASP A 91 -0.73 3.59 4.49
CA ASP A 91 -0.48 3.66 5.94
C ASP A 91 -0.56 2.29 6.59
N THR A 92 -1.49 1.44 6.14
CA THR A 92 -1.61 0.07 6.65
C THR A 92 -0.37 -0.75 6.34
N TYR A 93 0.14 -0.69 5.11
CA TYR A 93 1.36 -1.41 4.74
C TYR A 93 2.59 -0.89 5.49
N LEU A 94 2.75 0.43 5.57
CA LEU A 94 3.85 1.02 6.33
C LEU A 94 3.77 0.67 7.83
N GLY A 95 2.56 0.64 8.40
CA GLY A 95 2.32 0.18 9.77
C GLY A 95 2.66 -1.30 9.99
N MET A 96 2.67 -2.11 8.94
CA MET A 96 3.15 -3.50 8.95
C MET A 96 4.68 -3.61 8.76
N GLN A 97 5.39 -2.49 8.76
CA GLN A 97 6.83 -2.44 8.47
C GLN A 97 7.20 -2.93 7.05
N SER A 98 6.28 -2.78 6.10
CA SER A 98 6.58 -3.03 4.70
C SER A 98 7.49 -1.95 4.13
N LYS A 99 8.16 -2.29 3.03
CA LYS A 99 8.91 -1.34 2.22
C LYS A 99 8.15 -1.03 0.95
N LEU A 100 8.23 0.22 0.51
CA LEU A 100 7.66 0.70 -0.74
C LEU A 100 8.76 1.05 -1.74
N SER A 101 8.48 0.89 -3.04
CA SER A 101 9.34 1.46 -4.07
C SER A 101 9.22 2.99 -4.08
N LYS A 102 10.32 3.70 -4.33
CA LYS A 102 10.27 5.17 -4.56
C LYS A 102 9.62 5.51 -5.89
N GLN A 103 9.85 4.68 -6.91
CA GLN A 103 9.27 4.89 -8.23
C GLN A 103 7.93 4.20 -8.34
N ALA A 104 6.98 4.90 -8.95
CA ALA A 104 5.71 4.34 -9.36
C ALA A 104 5.84 3.74 -10.77
N PHE A 105 5.12 2.66 -11.03
CA PHE A 105 4.84 2.15 -12.37
C PHE A 105 3.53 2.75 -12.84
N TYR A 106 3.50 3.26 -14.06
CA TYR A 106 2.26 3.72 -14.67
C TYR A 106 1.57 2.57 -15.41
N ASP A 107 0.42 2.18 -14.90
CA ASP A 107 -0.46 1.21 -15.53
C ASP A 107 -1.46 1.95 -16.44
N GLU A 108 -1.26 1.82 -17.76
CA GLU A 108 -2.10 2.48 -18.77
C GLU A 108 -3.50 1.89 -18.84
N ASP A 109 -3.63 0.58 -18.59
CA ASP A 109 -4.92 -0.13 -18.70
C ASP A 109 -5.85 0.25 -17.54
N PHE A 110 -5.29 0.40 -16.34
CA PHE A 110 -6.04 0.79 -15.15
C PHE A 110 -5.90 2.28 -14.79
N LYS A 111 -5.09 3.03 -15.54
CA LYS A 111 -4.82 4.46 -15.32
C LYS A 111 -4.50 4.78 -13.87
N CYS A 112 -3.57 4.03 -13.33
CA CYS A 112 -3.13 4.16 -11.95
C CYS A 112 -1.61 4.17 -11.83
N LEU A 113 -1.14 4.67 -10.69
CA LEU A 113 0.25 4.55 -10.26
C LEU A 113 0.36 3.39 -9.29
N ASP A 114 1.16 2.40 -9.64
CA ASP A 114 1.44 1.23 -8.82
C ASP A 114 2.78 1.38 -8.12
N TYR A 115 2.76 1.27 -6.80
CA TYR A 115 3.95 1.20 -5.99
C TYR A 115 4.17 -0.24 -5.54
N PHE A 116 5.37 -0.74 -5.74
CA PHE A 116 5.72 -2.06 -5.27
C PHE A 116 5.78 -2.08 -3.73
N VAL A 117 5.18 -3.10 -3.14
CA VAL A 117 5.16 -3.34 -1.71
C VAL A 117 5.91 -4.62 -1.41
N PHE A 118 6.86 -4.55 -0.50
CA PHE A 118 7.61 -5.69 -0.01
C PHE A 118 7.49 -5.82 1.50
N LEU A 119 7.07 -6.98 1.95
CA LEU A 119 6.83 -7.28 3.34
C LEU A 119 7.61 -8.51 3.76
N GLU A 120 8.50 -8.36 4.73
CA GLU A 120 9.24 -9.44 5.35
C GLU A 120 8.45 -9.99 6.54
N ILE A 121 7.98 -11.23 6.44
CA ILE A 121 7.02 -11.79 7.41
C ILE A 121 7.59 -11.86 8.82
N ASN A 122 8.88 -12.09 8.98
CA ASN A 122 9.54 -12.08 10.30
C ASN A 122 9.45 -10.71 11.00
N LYS A 123 9.25 -9.65 10.22
CA LYS A 123 9.08 -8.27 10.71
C LYS A 123 7.62 -7.84 10.81
N ILE A 124 6.70 -8.62 10.22
CA ILE A 124 5.29 -8.50 10.59
C ILE A 124 5.21 -9.01 12.01
N ALA A 125 5.88 -8.30 12.84
CA ALA A 125 5.93 -8.67 14.22
C ALA A 125 4.50 -9.02 14.63
N THR A 126 4.37 -10.12 15.17
CA THR A 126 3.57 -10.36 16.37
C THR A 126 2.78 -9.12 16.88
N SER A 127 3.30 -7.91 16.75
CA SER A 127 2.62 -6.67 17.19
C SER A 127 1.36 -6.32 16.40
N PHE A 128 1.31 -6.45 15.08
CA PHE A 128 0.10 -6.09 14.34
C PHE A 128 -1.00 -7.14 14.47
N VAL A 129 -0.62 -8.41 14.44
CA VAL A 129 -1.57 -9.52 14.65
C VAL A 129 -2.01 -9.54 16.12
N MET A 130 -1.10 -9.32 17.06
CA MET A 130 -1.40 -9.28 18.49
C MET A 130 -2.22 -8.04 18.88
N ASN A 131 -1.91 -6.85 18.40
CA ASN A 131 -2.70 -5.64 18.74
C ASN A 131 -4.13 -5.68 18.21
N LYS A 132 -4.40 -6.35 17.08
CA LYS A 132 -5.78 -6.54 16.61
C LYS A 132 -6.50 -7.71 17.27
N MET A 133 -5.81 -8.66 17.85
CA MET A 133 -6.43 -9.74 18.64
C MET A 133 -6.74 -9.32 20.07
N VAL A 134 -6.01 -8.35 20.61
CA VAL A 134 -6.20 -7.83 22.00
C VAL A 134 -7.24 -6.70 22.08
N GLN A 135 -7.62 -6.09 20.95
CA GLN A 135 -8.68 -5.05 20.89
C GLN A 135 -10.10 -5.61 20.63
N ARG A 136 -10.34 -6.89 20.94
CA ARG A 136 -11.69 -7.46 20.97
C ARG A 136 -12.18 -7.69 22.39
#